data_14eced3853e84d3e95982c523cc56682
#
_entry.id   14eced3853e84d3e95982c523cc56682
#
_cell.length_a   1.000
_cell.length_b   1.000
_cell.length_c   1.000
_cell.angle_alpha   90.00
_cell.angle_beta   90.00
_cell.angle_gamma   90.00
#
_symmetry.space_group_name_H-M   'P 1'
#
loop_
_entity.id
_entity.type
_entity.pdbx_description
1 polymer ?
#
loop_
_entity_poly.entity_id
_entity_poly.type
_entity_poly.pdbx_seq_one_letter_code
_entity_poly.pdbx_strand_id
1 'polypeptide(L)'
;MCIRDRLLADGELSAARRGVDRTEEEFESIAAKIRADLARGLSPAQISHARSSEFRAAPSTIYRWIERGYAGMSNMDLRRKVGYRPRRRAAPAPTPHGPERSFSAFSALPEGEREAACEMDTVIGRAADRQCVLTLHLRCCRAQLCLLLPERSSSAVAAALDVLEAAVGKRAFQRMFGLVLTDNGAEFSDWESLERSCLPGKGARCRVYYCDVRQSQQKGGCERNHVELRKLLPKRRGISFDDLEAADMAAVMSQLNSEPRPSMAFMPPLRALLAAYGDDGAALTAALGVEEVPYGELLLGVEAVNRARLERGADPLI
;
A
#
# COMPACT_ATOMS: atom_id res chain seq x y z
N MET A 1 53.52 10.50 -16.05
CA MET A 1 52.29 11.25 -15.77
C MET A 1 52.24 11.51 -14.27
N CYS A 2 52.39 12.78 -13.86
CA CYS A 2 52.47 13.18 -12.45
C CYS A 2 51.13 12.99 -11.75
N ILE A 3 51.12 12.71 -10.44
CA ILE A 3 49.90 12.61 -9.61
C ILE A 3 49.04 13.84 -9.79
N ARG A 4 49.65 15.02 -9.97
CA ARG A 4 48.98 16.30 -10.21
C ARG A 4 48.20 16.31 -11.55
N ASP A 5 48.79 15.73 -12.60
CA ASP A 5 48.13 15.67 -13.92
C ASP A 5 46.96 14.70 -13.92
N ARG A 6 47.03 13.64 -13.12
CA ARG A 6 45.95 12.68 -12.93
C ARG A 6 44.79 13.31 -12.16
N LEU A 7 45.07 14.08 -11.11
CA LEU A 7 44.08 14.81 -10.32
C LEU A 7 43.38 15.92 -11.11
N LEU A 8 44.12 16.61 -12.03
CA LEU A 8 43.54 17.59 -12.92
C LEU A 8 42.68 16.93 -14.00
N ALA A 9 43.15 15.84 -14.60
CA ALA A 9 42.36 15.08 -15.60
C ALA A 9 41.09 14.44 -14.96
N ASP A 10 41.20 13.90 -13.75
CA ASP A 10 40.03 13.40 -12.99
C ASP A 10 39.07 14.53 -12.57
N GLY A 11 39.61 15.72 -12.29
CA GLY A 11 38.85 16.94 -12.02
C GLY A 11 38.08 17.43 -13.24
N GLU A 12 38.71 17.48 -14.41
CA GLU A 12 38.08 17.85 -15.68
C GLU A 12 37.04 16.82 -16.14
N LEU A 13 37.35 15.52 -16.04
CA LEU A 13 36.38 14.44 -16.32
C LEU A 13 35.20 14.46 -15.34
N SER A 14 35.45 14.79 -14.07
CA SER A 14 34.42 14.96 -13.07
C SER A 14 33.58 16.21 -13.30
N ALA A 15 34.19 17.30 -13.78
CA ALA A 15 33.47 18.53 -14.17
C ALA A 15 32.60 18.30 -15.40
N ALA A 16 33.13 17.63 -16.44
CA ALA A 16 32.35 17.26 -17.64
C ALA A 16 31.17 16.31 -17.33
N ARG A 17 31.28 15.48 -16.27
CA ARG A 17 30.20 14.60 -15.81
C ARG A 17 29.24 15.26 -14.84
N ARG A 18 29.47 16.51 -14.42
CA ARG A 18 28.62 17.24 -13.45
C ARG A 18 27.42 17.91 -14.11
N GLY A 19 27.44 18.10 -15.41
CA GLY A 19 26.35 18.72 -16.15
C GLY A 19 25.18 17.77 -16.43
N VAL A 20 24.08 18.35 -16.85
CA VAL A 20 23.00 17.64 -17.51
C VAL A 20 23.30 17.75 -19.00
N ASP A 21 23.33 16.61 -19.70
CA ASP A 21 23.60 16.54 -21.16
C ASP A 21 22.39 17.00 -21.95
N ARG A 22 21.96 18.27 -21.72
CA ARG A 22 20.78 18.91 -22.30
C ARG A 22 20.91 20.43 -22.18
N THR A 23 20.19 21.17 -23.02
CA THR A 23 20.06 22.61 -22.87
C THR A 23 19.31 22.97 -21.57
N GLU A 24 19.51 24.17 -21.08
CA GLU A 24 18.85 24.64 -19.84
C GLU A 24 17.33 24.62 -19.96
N GLU A 25 16.80 25.05 -21.11
CA GLU A 25 15.35 25.05 -21.39
C GLU A 25 14.77 23.64 -21.45
N GLU A 26 15.44 22.70 -22.12
CA GLU A 26 15.03 21.29 -22.18
C GLU A 26 15.05 20.66 -20.78
N PHE A 27 16.07 20.96 -19.99
CA PHE A 27 16.18 20.43 -18.65
C PHE A 27 15.10 20.99 -17.72
N GLU A 28 14.80 22.29 -17.78
CA GLU A 28 13.77 22.90 -16.95
C GLU A 28 12.38 22.35 -17.29
N SER A 29 12.09 22.09 -18.57
CA SER A 29 10.86 21.42 -18.99
C SER A 29 10.72 20.02 -18.39
N ILE A 30 11.81 19.23 -18.41
CA ILE A 30 11.85 17.89 -17.80
C ILE A 30 11.71 18.00 -16.28
N ALA A 31 12.42 18.92 -15.66
CA ALA A 31 12.40 19.12 -14.21
C ALA A 31 11.01 19.54 -13.71
N ALA A 32 10.29 20.37 -14.47
CA ALA A 32 8.92 20.75 -14.15
C ALA A 32 7.99 19.52 -14.10
N LYS A 33 8.13 18.60 -15.06
CA LYS A 33 7.37 17.35 -15.09
C LYS A 33 7.73 16.44 -13.92
N ILE A 34 9.03 16.32 -13.61
CA ILE A 34 9.51 15.54 -12.47
C ILE A 34 8.98 16.13 -11.16
N ARG A 35 9.03 17.46 -10.96
CA ARG A 35 8.48 18.13 -9.76
C ARG A 35 6.99 17.87 -9.61
N ALA A 36 6.22 17.95 -10.68
CA ALA A 36 4.78 17.68 -10.65
C ALA A 36 4.50 16.23 -10.22
N ASP A 37 5.27 15.28 -10.73
CA ASP A 37 5.14 13.86 -10.39
C ASP A 37 5.58 13.55 -8.95
N LEU A 38 6.68 14.18 -8.49
CA LEU A 38 7.13 14.09 -7.09
C LEU A 38 6.08 14.68 -6.14
N ALA A 39 5.47 15.82 -6.47
CA ALA A 39 4.41 16.44 -5.69
C ALA A 39 3.18 15.52 -5.53
N ARG A 40 2.90 14.69 -6.55
CA ARG A 40 1.86 13.64 -6.49
C ARG A 40 2.29 12.40 -5.67
N GLY A 41 3.52 12.40 -5.14
CA GLY A 41 4.07 11.30 -4.33
C GLY A 41 4.67 10.14 -5.13
N LEU A 42 4.90 10.30 -6.44
CA LEU A 42 5.52 9.27 -7.27
C LEU A 42 7.03 9.18 -7.00
N SER A 43 7.57 7.97 -7.07
CA SER A 43 9.02 7.76 -6.91
C SER A 43 9.78 8.00 -8.21
N PRO A 44 11.09 8.32 -8.15
CA PRO A 44 11.93 8.45 -9.35
C PRO A 44 11.91 7.23 -10.27
N ALA A 45 11.72 6.01 -9.73
CA ALA A 45 11.59 4.80 -10.55
C ALA A 45 10.29 4.77 -11.35
N GLN A 46 9.18 5.18 -10.75
CA GLN A 46 7.89 5.29 -11.42
C GLN A 46 7.90 6.39 -12.49
N ILE A 47 8.48 7.54 -12.18
CA ILE A 47 8.63 8.68 -13.10
C ILE A 47 9.48 8.27 -14.31
N SER A 48 10.65 7.64 -14.08
CA SER A 48 11.53 7.15 -15.14
C SER A 48 10.82 6.18 -16.09
N HIS A 49 10.02 5.26 -15.53
CA HIS A 49 9.26 4.28 -16.32
C HIS A 49 8.13 4.95 -17.11
N ALA A 50 7.27 5.70 -16.46
CA ALA A 50 6.07 6.26 -17.08
C ALA A 50 6.37 7.32 -18.12
N ARG A 51 7.46 8.09 -17.96
CA ARG A 51 7.85 9.15 -18.89
C ARG A 51 9.00 8.75 -19.83
N SER A 52 9.24 7.46 -20.01
CA SER A 52 10.34 6.94 -20.85
C SER A 52 10.24 7.36 -22.32
N SER A 53 9.03 7.65 -22.82
CA SER A 53 8.78 8.20 -24.17
C SER A 53 9.02 9.71 -24.26
N GLU A 54 8.94 10.45 -23.14
CA GLU A 54 9.09 11.92 -23.13
C GLU A 54 10.55 12.31 -22.86
N PHE A 55 11.23 11.63 -21.96
CA PHE A 55 12.65 11.81 -21.70
C PHE A 55 13.30 10.53 -21.18
N ARG A 56 14.55 10.29 -21.58
CA ARG A 56 15.33 9.15 -21.12
C ARG A 56 16.19 9.56 -19.93
N ALA A 57 15.75 9.19 -18.72
CA ALA A 57 16.54 9.36 -17.49
C ALA A 57 16.36 8.13 -16.60
N ALA A 58 17.45 7.46 -16.26
CA ALA A 58 17.42 6.36 -15.32
C ALA A 58 16.99 6.86 -13.92
N PRO A 59 16.38 6.02 -13.07
CA PRO A 59 16.01 6.40 -11.70
C PRO A 59 17.17 6.99 -10.91
N SER A 60 18.37 6.42 -11.03
CA SER A 60 19.60 6.93 -10.39
C SER A 60 19.98 8.34 -10.85
N THR A 61 19.70 8.67 -12.11
CA THR A 61 19.91 10.01 -12.65
C THR A 61 18.97 11.02 -12.03
N ILE A 62 17.68 10.68 -11.92
CA ILE A 62 16.67 11.54 -11.27
C ILE A 62 17.01 11.74 -9.79
N TYR A 63 17.39 10.69 -9.05
CA TYR A 63 17.88 10.82 -7.66
C TYR A 63 19.06 11.78 -7.55
N ARG A 64 20.04 11.69 -8.47
CA ARG A 64 21.21 12.58 -8.49
C ARG A 64 20.86 14.03 -8.77
N TRP A 65 19.88 14.29 -9.64
CA TRP A 65 19.38 15.65 -9.89
C TRP A 65 18.71 16.26 -8.65
N ILE A 66 17.90 15.45 -7.93
CA ILE A 66 17.25 15.84 -6.67
C ILE A 66 18.32 16.12 -5.59
N GLU A 67 19.29 15.21 -5.41
CA GLU A 67 20.37 15.34 -4.42
C GLU A 67 21.21 16.61 -4.64
N ARG A 68 21.45 16.97 -5.91
CA ARG A 68 22.21 18.17 -6.28
C ARG A 68 21.38 19.46 -6.29
N GLY A 69 20.11 19.38 -6.00
CA GLY A 69 19.22 20.55 -5.96
C GLY A 69 18.93 21.16 -7.32
N TYR A 70 19.11 20.40 -8.43
CA TYR A 70 18.88 20.92 -9.77
C TYR A 70 17.42 21.33 -9.96
N ALA A 71 17.22 22.49 -10.61
CA ALA A 71 15.91 23.07 -10.85
C ALA A 71 15.04 23.20 -9.57
N GLY A 72 15.66 23.44 -8.42
CA GLY A 72 14.97 23.61 -7.14
C GLY A 72 14.40 22.32 -6.52
N MET A 73 14.70 21.14 -7.09
CA MET A 73 14.33 19.84 -6.48
C MET A 73 15.18 19.58 -5.25
N SER A 74 14.60 18.92 -4.24
CA SER A 74 15.29 18.56 -3.01
C SER A 74 14.90 17.17 -2.49
N ASN A 75 15.69 16.61 -1.60
CA ASN A 75 15.35 15.35 -0.93
C ASN A 75 14.03 15.42 -0.12
N MET A 76 13.55 16.64 0.17
CA MET A 76 12.25 16.83 0.82
C MET A 76 11.06 16.53 -0.09
N ASP A 77 11.26 16.54 -1.42
CA ASP A 77 10.24 16.22 -2.42
C ASP A 77 10.07 14.71 -2.59
N LEU A 78 11.03 13.93 -2.09
CA LEU A 78 10.96 12.48 -2.15
C LEU A 78 9.90 11.92 -1.19
N ARG A 79 9.22 10.88 -1.65
CA ARG A 79 8.16 10.16 -0.93
C ARG A 79 8.60 9.63 0.45
N ARG A 80 9.85 9.18 0.61
CA ARG A 80 10.39 8.67 1.88
C ARG A 80 11.28 9.74 2.52
N LYS A 81 10.76 10.35 3.57
CA LYS A 81 11.51 11.26 4.45
C LYS A 81 12.03 10.50 5.66
N VAL A 82 13.18 10.93 6.21
CA VAL A 82 13.76 10.33 7.43
C VAL A 82 12.77 10.45 8.59
N GLY A 83 12.41 9.34 9.21
CA GLY A 83 11.43 9.27 10.30
C GLY A 83 12.05 8.82 11.63
N TYR A 84 11.58 9.38 12.76
CA TYR A 84 11.99 8.98 14.12
C TYR A 84 11.35 7.65 14.51
N ARG A 85 12.11 6.74 15.18
CA ARG A 85 11.67 5.42 15.61
C ARG A 85 11.11 5.48 17.05
N PRO A 86 9.79 5.26 17.29
CA PRO A 86 9.23 5.30 18.65
C PRO A 86 9.70 4.13 19.53
N ARG A 87 9.78 4.35 20.86
CA ARG A 87 10.04 3.27 21.83
C ARG A 87 8.88 2.27 21.86
N ARG A 88 9.20 0.97 21.85
CA ARG A 88 8.22 -0.13 21.90
C ARG A 88 7.60 -0.27 23.30
N ARG A 89 6.26 -0.37 23.38
CA ARG A 89 5.54 -0.86 24.55
C ARG A 89 5.55 -2.39 24.56
N ALA A 90 5.47 -3.02 25.77
CA ALA A 90 5.32 -4.47 25.89
C ALA A 90 4.02 -4.93 25.20
N ALA A 91 4.11 -5.99 24.41
CA ALA A 91 2.94 -6.58 23.77
C ALA A 91 2.13 -7.41 24.78
N PRO A 92 0.79 -7.47 24.69
CA PRO A 92 -0.03 -8.38 25.47
C PRO A 92 0.36 -9.85 25.18
N ALA A 93 0.04 -10.75 26.13
CA ALA A 93 0.26 -12.17 25.96
C ALA A 93 -0.56 -12.71 24.77
N PRO A 94 -0.02 -13.65 23.99
CA PRO A 94 -0.74 -14.20 22.84
C PRO A 94 -1.94 -15.04 23.28
N THR A 95 -3.03 -14.95 22.53
CA THR A 95 -4.17 -15.86 22.68
C THR A 95 -3.79 -17.21 22.03
N PRO A 96 -3.93 -18.35 22.71
CA PRO A 96 -3.63 -19.64 22.10
C PRO A 96 -4.71 -20.02 21.07
N HIS A 97 -4.29 -20.26 19.82
CA HIS A 97 -5.17 -20.62 18.70
C HIS A 97 -5.04 -22.09 18.26
N GLY A 98 -4.26 -22.88 18.98
CA GLY A 98 -3.94 -24.27 18.62
C GLY A 98 -2.77 -24.36 17.61
N PRO A 99 -2.04 -25.49 17.63
CA PRO A 99 -0.86 -25.69 16.78
C PRO A 99 -1.20 -25.69 15.29
N GLU A 100 -2.41 -26.10 14.91
CA GLU A 100 -2.88 -26.19 13.52
C GLU A 100 -3.12 -24.82 12.87
N ARG A 101 -3.14 -23.74 13.66
CA ARG A 101 -3.25 -22.32 13.21
C ARG A 101 -1.98 -21.53 13.39
N SER A 102 -0.90 -22.18 13.79
CA SER A 102 0.39 -21.53 13.99
C SER A 102 1.03 -21.10 12.67
N PHE A 103 1.98 -20.16 12.74
CA PHE A 103 2.79 -19.81 11.58
C PHE A 103 3.60 -21.00 11.04
N SER A 104 4.01 -21.93 11.89
CA SER A 104 4.66 -23.17 11.49
C SER A 104 3.74 -24.01 10.59
N ALA A 105 2.46 -24.15 10.97
CA ALA A 105 1.47 -24.85 10.15
C ALA A 105 1.22 -24.16 8.81
N PHE A 106 1.14 -22.81 8.82
CA PHE A 106 1.06 -22.02 7.59
C PHE A 106 2.30 -22.22 6.70
N SER A 107 3.50 -22.22 7.27
CA SER A 107 4.76 -22.37 6.53
C SER A 107 4.92 -23.77 5.92
N ALA A 108 4.24 -24.78 6.46
CA ALA A 108 4.22 -26.13 5.93
C ALA A 108 3.30 -26.32 4.71
N LEU A 109 2.44 -25.33 4.41
CA LEU A 109 1.60 -25.35 3.21
C LEU A 109 2.46 -25.23 1.93
N PRO A 110 1.98 -25.77 0.79
CA PRO A 110 2.61 -25.55 -0.51
C PRO A 110 2.86 -24.06 -0.80
N GLU A 111 3.95 -23.77 -1.48
CA GLU A 111 4.35 -22.37 -1.78
C GLU A 111 3.24 -21.61 -2.50
N GLY A 112 2.62 -22.21 -3.53
CA GLY A 112 1.52 -21.58 -4.27
C GLY A 112 0.31 -21.23 -3.40
N GLU A 113 -0.01 -22.06 -2.38
CA GLU A 113 -1.08 -21.74 -1.43
C GLU A 113 -0.69 -20.58 -0.53
N ARG A 114 0.56 -20.54 -0.05
CA ARG A 114 1.08 -19.44 0.77
C ARG A 114 1.14 -18.11 0.00
N GLU A 115 1.45 -18.17 -1.29
CA GLU A 115 1.44 -17.00 -2.19
C GLU A 115 0.03 -16.49 -2.49
N ALA A 116 -0.96 -17.39 -2.52
CA ALA A 116 -2.37 -17.02 -2.66
C ALA A 116 -3.00 -16.48 -1.37
N ALA A 117 -2.31 -16.55 -0.23
CA ALA A 117 -2.86 -16.12 1.05
C ALA A 117 -3.11 -14.61 1.10
N CYS A 118 -4.12 -14.22 1.89
CA CYS A 118 -4.42 -12.86 2.26
C CYS A 118 -3.78 -12.54 3.63
N GLU A 119 -3.01 -11.47 3.72
CA GLU A 119 -2.54 -10.93 4.99
C GLU A 119 -3.58 -9.95 5.53
N MET A 120 -3.99 -10.14 6.79
CA MET A 120 -5.01 -9.31 7.45
C MET A 120 -4.41 -8.57 8.64
N ASP A 121 -4.75 -7.28 8.79
CA ASP A 121 -4.29 -6.44 9.89
C ASP A 121 -5.26 -5.27 10.13
N THR A 122 -5.11 -4.55 11.24
CA THR A 122 -5.85 -3.33 11.52
C THR A 122 -4.92 -2.11 11.61
N VAL A 123 -5.39 -1.00 11.06
CA VAL A 123 -4.72 0.30 11.16
C VAL A 123 -5.57 1.24 11.99
N ILE A 124 -5.00 1.77 13.08
CA ILE A 124 -5.68 2.69 14.01
C ILE A 124 -5.30 4.13 13.72
N GLY A 125 -6.25 5.05 13.76
CA GLY A 125 -6.05 6.49 13.65
C GLY A 125 -5.39 7.11 14.88
N ARG A 126 -6.05 8.08 15.48
CA ARG A 126 -5.70 8.66 16.79
C ARG A 126 -6.01 7.67 17.91
N ALA A 127 -5.44 7.87 19.08
CA ALA A 127 -5.69 6.99 20.23
C ALA A 127 -7.14 7.09 20.76
N ALA A 128 -7.83 8.19 20.45
CA ALA A 128 -9.20 8.44 20.86
C ALA A 128 -10.24 7.92 19.84
N ASP A 129 -9.81 7.58 18.61
CA ASP A 129 -10.72 7.13 17.57
C ASP A 129 -11.30 5.74 17.93
N ARG A 130 -12.59 5.59 17.74
CA ARG A 130 -13.30 4.31 17.85
C ARG A 130 -13.13 3.50 16.58
N GLN A 131 -13.26 4.17 15.43
CA GLN A 131 -13.12 3.54 14.14
C GLN A 131 -11.67 3.14 13.86
N CYS A 132 -11.51 2.05 13.14
CA CYS A 132 -10.23 1.60 12.61
C CYS A 132 -10.42 1.07 11.18
N VAL A 133 -9.32 0.88 10.48
CA VAL A 133 -9.33 0.33 9.12
C VAL A 133 -8.84 -1.11 9.16
N LEU A 134 -9.70 -2.05 8.76
CA LEU A 134 -9.28 -3.42 8.44
C LEU A 134 -8.59 -3.39 7.08
N THR A 135 -7.39 -3.96 7.02
CA THR A 135 -6.61 -4.07 5.80
C THR A 135 -6.47 -5.53 5.40
N LEU A 136 -6.75 -5.83 4.13
CA LEU A 136 -6.60 -7.14 3.52
C LEU A 136 -5.63 -7.01 2.35
N HIS A 137 -4.47 -7.64 2.46
CA HIS A 137 -3.44 -7.64 1.43
C HIS A 137 -3.39 -9.00 0.71
N LEU A 138 -3.78 -9.01 -0.55
CA LEU A 138 -3.70 -10.18 -1.41
C LEU A 138 -2.28 -10.36 -1.95
N ARG A 139 -1.55 -11.37 -1.47
CA ARG A 139 -0.13 -11.57 -1.82
C ARG A 139 0.11 -11.73 -3.31
N CYS A 140 -0.72 -12.54 -3.99
CA CYS A 140 -0.55 -12.89 -5.40
C CYS A 140 -0.60 -11.70 -6.35
N CYS A 141 -1.46 -10.71 -6.08
CA CYS A 141 -1.64 -9.51 -6.90
C CYS A 141 -1.21 -8.21 -6.20
N ARG A 142 -0.80 -8.30 -4.93
CA ARG A 142 -0.42 -7.17 -4.05
C ARG A 142 -1.50 -6.11 -3.90
N ALA A 143 -2.75 -6.45 -4.20
CA ALA A 143 -3.87 -5.56 -3.99
C ALA A 143 -4.13 -5.36 -2.49
N GLN A 144 -4.45 -4.12 -2.13
CA GLN A 144 -4.75 -3.71 -0.77
C GLN A 144 -6.21 -3.29 -0.67
N LEU A 145 -6.99 -4.03 0.11
CA LEU A 145 -8.34 -3.64 0.46
C LEU A 145 -8.35 -2.98 1.83
N CYS A 146 -9.21 -1.99 2.00
CA CYS A 146 -9.33 -1.19 3.21
C CYS A 146 -10.81 -1.04 3.55
N LEU A 147 -11.26 -1.65 4.67
CA LEU A 147 -12.63 -1.55 5.14
C LEU A 147 -12.67 -0.78 6.45
N LEU A 148 -13.59 0.18 6.54
CA LEU A 148 -13.78 0.94 7.76
C LEU A 148 -14.59 0.10 8.76
N LEU A 149 -14.03 -0.11 9.95
CA LEU A 149 -14.71 -0.78 11.06
C LEU A 149 -15.21 0.25 12.07
N PRO A 150 -16.41 0.08 12.63
CA PRO A 150 -16.97 1.00 13.63
C PRO A 150 -16.19 0.96 14.95
N GLU A 151 -15.50 -0.15 15.20
CA GLU A 151 -14.64 -0.36 16.36
C GLU A 151 -13.65 -1.50 16.11
N ARG A 152 -12.60 -1.59 16.94
CA ARG A 152 -11.59 -2.63 16.89
C ARG A 152 -12.03 -3.86 17.70
N SER A 153 -12.90 -4.68 17.13
CA SER A 153 -13.41 -5.90 17.78
C SER A 153 -13.48 -7.08 16.80
N SER A 154 -13.48 -8.31 17.31
CA SER A 154 -13.63 -9.54 16.50
C SER A 154 -14.96 -9.55 15.76
N SER A 155 -16.04 -9.08 16.40
CA SER A 155 -17.36 -8.99 15.78
C SER A 155 -17.38 -8.04 14.59
N ALA A 156 -16.70 -6.87 14.69
CA ALA A 156 -16.61 -5.92 13.60
C ALA A 156 -15.80 -6.48 12.42
N VAL A 157 -14.70 -7.20 12.70
CA VAL A 157 -13.91 -7.88 11.65
C VAL A 157 -14.74 -8.98 10.99
N ALA A 158 -15.43 -9.83 11.75
CA ALA A 158 -16.28 -10.88 11.21
C ALA A 158 -17.40 -10.30 10.32
N ALA A 159 -18.05 -9.21 10.77
CA ALA A 159 -19.09 -8.51 10.00
C ALA A 159 -18.53 -7.92 8.69
N ALA A 160 -17.34 -7.35 8.69
CA ALA A 160 -16.71 -6.84 7.47
C ALA A 160 -16.40 -7.99 6.46
N LEU A 161 -15.96 -9.14 6.95
CA LEU A 161 -15.78 -10.32 6.08
C LEU A 161 -17.13 -10.88 5.59
N ASP A 162 -18.21 -10.79 6.39
CA ASP A 162 -19.56 -11.17 5.98
C ASP A 162 -20.04 -10.29 4.80
N VAL A 163 -19.80 -8.97 4.86
CA VAL A 163 -20.12 -8.04 3.78
C VAL A 163 -19.37 -8.40 2.50
N LEU A 164 -18.09 -8.70 2.58
CA LEU A 164 -17.30 -9.14 1.42
C LEU A 164 -17.82 -10.46 0.84
N GLU A 165 -18.08 -11.46 1.70
CA GLU A 165 -18.59 -12.76 1.26
C GLU A 165 -19.96 -12.64 0.60
N ALA A 166 -20.86 -11.82 1.17
CA ALA A 166 -22.17 -11.57 0.60
C ALA A 166 -22.08 -10.88 -0.78
N ALA A 167 -21.12 -9.96 -0.96
CA ALA A 167 -20.95 -9.21 -2.20
C ALA A 167 -20.43 -10.08 -3.35
N VAL A 168 -19.46 -10.98 -3.09
CA VAL A 168 -18.82 -11.77 -4.15
C VAL A 168 -19.29 -13.22 -4.21
N GLY A 169 -19.98 -13.70 -3.18
CA GLY A 169 -20.37 -15.10 -3.02
C GLY A 169 -19.26 -15.98 -2.45
N LYS A 170 -19.64 -17.10 -1.85
CA LYS A 170 -18.74 -17.98 -1.10
C LYS A 170 -17.58 -18.51 -1.92
N ARG A 171 -17.82 -18.96 -3.16
CA ARG A 171 -16.76 -19.53 -4.02
C ARG A 171 -15.70 -18.48 -4.38
N ALA A 172 -16.12 -17.28 -4.77
CA ALA A 172 -15.22 -16.19 -5.09
C ALA A 172 -14.45 -15.75 -3.84
N PHE A 173 -15.13 -15.64 -2.68
CA PHE A 173 -14.48 -15.35 -1.41
C PHE A 173 -13.39 -16.37 -1.07
N GLN A 174 -13.69 -17.68 -1.18
CA GLN A 174 -12.72 -18.75 -0.93
C GLN A 174 -11.51 -18.69 -1.88
N ARG A 175 -11.71 -18.33 -3.14
CA ARG A 175 -10.60 -18.16 -4.10
C ARG A 175 -9.68 -17.00 -3.73
N MET A 176 -10.21 -15.89 -3.23
CA MET A 176 -9.46 -14.68 -2.92
C MET A 176 -8.93 -14.64 -1.49
N PHE A 177 -9.71 -15.17 -0.54
CA PHE A 177 -9.46 -15.06 0.90
C PHE A 177 -9.48 -16.42 1.62
N GLY A 178 -9.35 -17.53 0.90
CA GLY A 178 -9.43 -18.88 1.47
C GLY A 178 -8.37 -19.18 2.53
N LEU A 179 -7.21 -18.52 2.47
CA LEU A 179 -6.17 -18.56 3.48
C LEU A 179 -5.90 -17.15 3.99
N VAL A 180 -6.04 -16.94 5.29
CA VAL A 180 -5.80 -15.65 5.94
C VAL A 180 -4.66 -15.79 6.93
N LEU A 181 -3.67 -14.91 6.86
CA LEU A 181 -2.58 -14.80 7.82
C LEU A 181 -2.72 -13.48 8.59
N THR A 182 -2.82 -13.55 9.91
CA THR A 182 -2.99 -12.38 10.78
C THR A 182 -2.02 -12.40 11.97
N ASP A 183 -1.99 -11.34 12.78
CA ASP A 183 -1.29 -11.36 14.06
C ASP A 183 -2.20 -11.86 15.19
N ASN A 184 -1.68 -11.82 16.45
CA ASN A 184 -2.43 -12.22 17.63
C ASN A 184 -3.19 -11.03 18.26
N GLY A 185 -3.70 -10.10 17.45
CA GLY A 185 -4.55 -9.01 17.94
C GLY A 185 -5.85 -9.52 18.53
N ALA A 186 -6.38 -8.82 19.55
CA ALA A 186 -7.64 -9.21 20.20
C ALA A 186 -8.81 -9.22 19.19
N GLU A 187 -8.76 -8.37 18.18
CA GLU A 187 -9.74 -8.30 17.09
C GLU A 187 -9.74 -9.51 16.15
N PHE A 188 -8.72 -10.34 16.21
CA PHE A 188 -8.61 -11.57 15.43
C PHE A 188 -8.71 -12.83 16.29
N SER A 189 -9.02 -12.72 17.58
CA SER A 189 -8.99 -13.84 18.53
C SER A 189 -10.12 -14.87 18.32
N ASP A 190 -11.26 -14.46 17.75
CA ASP A 190 -12.41 -15.33 17.48
C ASP A 190 -12.31 -15.90 16.05
N TRP A 191 -11.41 -16.86 15.86
CA TRP A 191 -11.21 -17.50 14.57
C TRP A 191 -12.45 -18.25 14.06
N GLU A 192 -13.31 -18.75 14.95
CA GLU A 192 -14.54 -19.45 14.56
C GLU A 192 -15.48 -18.52 13.81
N SER A 193 -15.69 -17.31 14.32
CA SER A 193 -16.47 -16.27 13.66
C SER A 193 -15.80 -15.77 12.37
N LEU A 194 -14.46 -15.72 12.31
CA LEU A 194 -13.73 -15.33 11.10
C LEU A 194 -13.83 -16.39 9.99
N GLU A 195 -13.78 -17.68 10.35
CA GLU A 195 -13.83 -18.78 9.39
C GLU A 195 -15.25 -19.17 8.95
N ARG A 196 -16.28 -18.88 9.75
CA ARG A 196 -17.66 -19.21 9.40
C ARG A 196 -18.11 -18.48 8.13
N SER A 197 -18.91 -19.14 7.31
CA SER A 197 -19.61 -18.50 6.19
C SER A 197 -20.90 -17.85 6.68
N CYS A 198 -21.20 -16.64 6.20
CA CYS A 198 -22.50 -15.99 6.41
C CYS A 198 -23.55 -16.48 5.39
N LEU A 199 -23.13 -17.17 4.33
CA LEU A 199 -24.01 -17.66 3.28
C LEU A 199 -24.43 -19.12 3.54
N PRO A 200 -25.62 -19.56 3.02
CA PRO A 200 -26.08 -20.92 3.14
C PRO A 200 -25.08 -21.93 2.57
N GLY A 201 -24.99 -23.11 3.19
CA GLY A 201 -24.15 -24.23 2.75
C GLY A 201 -23.13 -24.67 3.79
N LYS A 202 -22.55 -25.89 3.56
CA LYS A 202 -21.55 -26.48 4.47
C LYS A 202 -20.15 -25.88 4.24
N GLY A 203 -19.33 -25.87 5.31
CA GLY A 203 -17.89 -25.54 5.29
C GLY A 203 -17.59 -24.07 5.57
N ALA A 204 -16.36 -23.84 5.97
CA ALA A 204 -15.81 -22.52 6.28
C ALA A 204 -15.62 -21.65 5.02
N ARG A 205 -15.62 -20.33 5.17
CA ARG A 205 -15.28 -19.39 4.09
C ARG A 205 -13.77 -19.24 3.89
N CYS A 206 -13.00 -19.40 4.95
CA CYS A 206 -11.53 -19.31 4.92
C CYS A 206 -10.93 -20.15 6.05
N ARG A 207 -9.60 -20.20 6.09
CA ARG A 207 -8.81 -20.71 7.21
C ARG A 207 -7.85 -19.65 7.69
N VAL A 208 -7.87 -19.38 9.00
CA VAL A 208 -7.06 -18.34 9.63
C VAL A 208 -5.81 -18.95 10.26
N TYR A 209 -4.66 -18.32 9.99
CA TYR A 209 -3.36 -18.63 10.58
C TYR A 209 -2.82 -17.40 11.30
N TYR A 210 -2.03 -17.62 12.33
CA TYR A 210 -1.49 -16.59 13.20
C TYR A 210 0.03 -16.52 13.12
N CYS A 211 0.55 -15.31 12.96
CA CYS A 211 1.99 -15.06 13.05
C CYS A 211 2.53 -15.33 14.45
N ASP A 212 3.80 -15.67 14.53
CA ASP A 212 4.49 -15.74 15.83
C ASP A 212 4.55 -14.37 16.50
N VAL A 213 4.56 -14.39 17.83
CA VAL A 213 4.57 -13.15 18.61
C VAL A 213 5.81 -12.32 18.31
N ARG A 214 5.63 -11.03 17.99
CA ARG A 214 6.68 -10.07 17.62
C ARG A 214 7.44 -10.38 16.34
N GLN A 215 6.89 -11.21 15.47
CA GLN A 215 7.46 -11.56 14.16
C GLN A 215 6.69 -10.85 13.04
N SER A 216 6.68 -9.51 13.05
CA SER A 216 5.95 -8.70 12.08
C SER A 216 6.41 -8.92 10.62
N GLN A 217 7.67 -9.33 10.41
CA GLN A 217 8.19 -9.68 9.09
C GLN A 217 7.44 -10.84 8.41
N GLN A 218 6.70 -11.66 9.17
CA GLN A 218 5.88 -12.74 8.61
C GLN A 218 4.67 -12.22 7.80
N LYS A 219 4.25 -10.95 8.04
CA LYS A 219 3.26 -10.18 7.28
C LYS A 219 3.91 -9.00 6.54
N GLY A 220 5.00 -9.23 5.84
CA GLY A 220 5.79 -8.16 5.19
C GLY A 220 5.05 -7.41 4.07
N GLY A 221 4.00 -7.97 3.50
CA GLY A 221 3.12 -7.33 2.53
C GLY A 221 2.26 -6.24 3.17
N CYS A 222 1.53 -6.58 4.24
CA CYS A 222 0.73 -5.63 5.01
C CYS A 222 1.58 -4.48 5.55
N GLU A 223 2.73 -4.76 6.17
CA GLU A 223 3.59 -3.70 6.73
C GLU A 223 4.01 -2.67 5.66
N ARG A 224 4.40 -3.12 4.47
CA ARG A 224 4.75 -2.22 3.36
C ARG A 224 3.56 -1.40 2.90
N ASN A 225 2.39 -2.02 2.76
CA ASN A 225 1.18 -1.32 2.35
C ASN A 225 0.65 -0.36 3.42
N HIS A 226 0.86 -0.63 4.70
CA HIS A 226 0.56 0.33 5.75
C HIS A 226 1.39 1.62 5.63
N VAL A 227 2.64 1.54 5.17
CA VAL A 227 3.44 2.73 4.85
C VAL A 227 2.80 3.54 3.74
N GLU A 228 2.26 2.87 2.71
CA GLU A 228 1.57 3.55 1.60
C GLU A 228 0.24 4.14 2.04
N LEU A 229 -0.57 3.36 2.78
CA LEU A 229 -1.83 3.83 3.37
C LEU A 229 -1.62 5.08 4.24
N ARG A 230 -0.52 5.11 5.02
CA ARG A 230 -0.18 6.25 5.89
C ARG A 230 0.22 7.53 5.15
N LYS A 231 0.39 7.51 3.86
CA LYS A 231 0.56 8.73 3.04
C LYS A 231 -0.78 9.35 2.71
N LEU A 232 -1.78 8.51 2.42
CA LEU A 232 -3.15 8.96 2.17
C LEU A 232 -3.86 9.33 3.48
N LEU A 233 -3.59 8.58 4.57
CA LEU A 233 -4.17 8.80 5.90
C LEU A 233 -3.06 9.01 6.95
N PRO A 234 -2.40 10.17 6.95
CA PRO A 234 -1.24 10.43 7.81
C PRO A 234 -1.64 10.62 9.28
N LYS A 235 -1.08 9.79 10.17
CA LYS A 235 -1.35 9.85 11.62
C LYS A 235 -0.94 11.19 12.26
N ARG A 236 0.13 11.82 11.74
CA ARG A 236 0.70 13.05 12.33
C ARG A 236 -0.06 14.33 11.97
N ARG A 237 -0.95 14.31 10.99
CA ARG A 237 -1.75 15.47 10.57
C ARG A 237 -3.09 15.58 11.31
N GLY A 238 -3.33 14.77 12.34
CA GLY A 238 -4.50 14.92 13.19
C GLY A 238 -5.80 14.38 12.61
N ILE A 239 -5.74 13.63 11.50
CA ILE A 239 -6.93 12.99 10.91
C ILE A 239 -7.53 12.02 11.91
N SER A 240 -8.82 12.20 12.20
CA SER A 240 -9.62 11.24 12.94
C SER A 240 -10.15 10.16 12.00
N PHE A 241 -10.04 8.90 12.41
CA PHE A 241 -10.69 7.85 11.66
C PHE A 241 -12.20 7.83 11.91
N ASP A 242 -12.68 8.48 12.98
CA ASP A 242 -14.13 8.65 13.23
C ASP A 242 -14.79 9.62 12.23
N ASP A 243 -13.99 10.43 11.51
CA ASP A 243 -14.47 11.32 10.45
C ASP A 243 -14.46 10.64 9.05
N LEU A 244 -13.96 9.38 8.96
CA LEU A 244 -13.89 8.65 7.69
C LEU A 244 -15.21 7.96 7.36
N GLU A 245 -15.45 7.85 6.06
CA GLU A 245 -16.59 7.14 5.47
C GLU A 245 -16.13 6.01 4.54
N ALA A 246 -17.02 5.10 4.18
CA ALA A 246 -16.73 4.03 3.24
C ALA A 246 -16.26 4.56 1.88
N ALA A 247 -16.78 5.69 1.42
CA ALA A 247 -16.37 6.35 0.19
C ALA A 247 -14.92 6.88 0.24
N ASP A 248 -14.41 7.26 1.43
CA ASP A 248 -13.00 7.60 1.61
C ASP A 248 -12.11 6.38 1.42
N MET A 249 -12.56 5.22 1.92
CA MET A 249 -11.84 3.96 1.71
C MET A 249 -11.83 3.55 0.24
N ALA A 250 -12.91 3.77 -0.50
CA ALA A 250 -12.96 3.55 -1.95
C ALA A 250 -11.91 4.41 -2.68
N ALA A 251 -11.84 5.71 -2.36
CA ALA A 251 -10.83 6.61 -2.92
C ALA A 251 -9.40 6.18 -2.55
N VAL A 252 -9.16 5.80 -1.29
CA VAL A 252 -7.86 5.27 -0.82
C VAL A 252 -7.47 4.02 -1.60
N MET A 253 -8.37 3.05 -1.72
CA MET A 253 -8.13 1.80 -2.44
C MET A 253 -7.87 2.05 -3.93
N SER A 254 -8.62 2.94 -4.57
CA SER A 254 -8.46 3.31 -5.98
C SER A 254 -7.05 3.86 -6.24
N GLN A 255 -6.57 4.79 -5.42
CA GLN A 255 -5.23 5.35 -5.55
C GLN A 255 -4.13 4.32 -5.28
N LEU A 256 -4.23 3.55 -4.17
CA LEU A 256 -3.22 2.55 -3.79
C LEU A 256 -3.08 1.43 -4.81
N ASN A 257 -4.19 0.96 -5.36
CA ASN A 257 -4.20 -0.17 -6.28
C ASN A 257 -3.98 0.23 -7.74
N SER A 258 -4.09 1.52 -8.07
CA SER A 258 -3.72 2.05 -9.39
C SER A 258 -2.26 2.48 -9.49
N GLU A 259 -1.54 2.52 -8.34
CA GLU A 259 -0.11 2.89 -8.33
C GLU A 259 0.75 1.83 -9.01
N PRO A 260 1.53 2.17 -10.08
CA PRO A 260 2.44 1.22 -10.70
C PRO A 260 3.52 0.73 -9.73
N ARG A 261 3.65 -0.59 -9.56
CA ARG A 261 4.59 -1.20 -8.61
C ARG A 261 5.87 -1.67 -9.32
N PRO A 262 7.06 -1.10 -9.04
CA PRO A 262 8.32 -1.55 -9.65
C PRO A 262 8.57 -3.06 -9.48
N SER A 263 8.19 -3.62 -8.32
CA SER A 263 8.33 -5.05 -8.01
C SER A 263 7.38 -5.96 -8.78
N MET A 264 6.45 -5.40 -9.57
CA MET A 264 5.51 -6.10 -10.44
C MET A 264 5.69 -5.66 -11.91
N ALA A 265 6.91 -5.33 -12.31
CA ALA A 265 7.20 -4.77 -13.63
C ALA A 265 6.30 -3.56 -13.98
N PHE A 266 6.04 -2.70 -12.99
CA PHE A 266 5.16 -1.54 -13.05
C PHE A 266 3.68 -1.83 -13.33
N MET A 267 3.26 -3.08 -13.20
CA MET A 267 1.83 -3.41 -13.22
C MET A 267 1.15 -2.86 -11.95
N PRO A 268 0.02 -2.13 -12.08
CA PRO A 268 -0.80 -1.74 -10.95
C PRO A 268 -1.46 -2.96 -10.27
N PRO A 269 -1.55 -2.99 -8.93
CA PRO A 269 -2.22 -4.07 -8.20
C PRO A 269 -3.65 -4.33 -8.65
N LEU A 270 -4.42 -3.30 -9.02
CA LEU A 270 -5.79 -3.44 -9.52
C LEU A 270 -5.84 -4.29 -10.81
N ARG A 271 -4.96 -4.00 -11.76
CA ARG A 271 -4.89 -4.78 -13.00
C ARG A 271 -4.45 -6.22 -12.74
N ALA A 272 -3.52 -6.43 -11.81
CA ALA A 272 -3.10 -7.76 -11.38
C ALA A 272 -4.25 -8.52 -10.69
N LEU A 273 -5.07 -7.86 -9.87
CA LEU A 273 -6.26 -8.42 -9.24
C LEU A 273 -7.27 -8.89 -10.30
N LEU A 274 -7.59 -8.03 -11.26
CA LEU A 274 -8.53 -8.35 -12.34
C LEU A 274 -7.99 -9.48 -13.23
N ALA A 275 -6.69 -9.50 -13.52
CA ALA A 275 -6.07 -10.59 -14.27
C ALA A 275 -6.09 -11.93 -13.52
N ALA A 276 -5.92 -11.94 -12.19
CA ALA A 276 -5.90 -13.14 -11.37
C ALA A 276 -7.30 -13.73 -11.12
N TYR A 277 -8.32 -12.88 -10.97
CA TYR A 277 -9.64 -13.29 -10.49
C TYR A 277 -10.79 -13.01 -11.47
N GLY A 278 -10.55 -12.31 -12.57
CA GLY A 278 -11.55 -12.04 -13.62
C GLY A 278 -12.81 -11.39 -13.06
N ASP A 279 -13.97 -11.97 -13.37
CA ASP A 279 -15.29 -11.45 -12.95
C ASP A 279 -15.44 -11.38 -11.42
N ASP A 280 -14.84 -12.30 -10.66
CA ASP A 280 -14.86 -12.26 -9.20
C ASP A 280 -14.09 -11.04 -8.67
N GLY A 281 -12.95 -10.72 -9.29
CA GLY A 281 -12.18 -9.51 -8.98
C GLY A 281 -12.95 -8.23 -9.34
N ALA A 282 -13.63 -8.23 -10.48
CA ALA A 282 -14.47 -7.12 -10.91
C ALA A 282 -15.68 -6.91 -9.97
N ALA A 283 -16.33 -7.99 -9.55
CA ALA A 283 -17.42 -7.93 -8.57
C ALA A 283 -16.94 -7.38 -7.22
N LEU A 284 -15.77 -7.80 -6.76
CA LEU A 284 -15.16 -7.29 -5.52
C LEU A 284 -14.87 -5.79 -5.59
N THR A 285 -14.23 -5.34 -6.67
CA THR A 285 -13.88 -3.92 -6.84
C THR A 285 -15.11 -3.04 -6.97
N ALA A 286 -16.12 -3.50 -7.71
CA ALA A 286 -17.41 -2.81 -7.83
C ALA A 286 -18.13 -2.69 -6.48
N ALA A 287 -18.17 -3.77 -5.68
CA ALA A 287 -18.79 -3.77 -4.35
C ALA A 287 -18.10 -2.81 -3.37
N LEU A 288 -16.79 -2.58 -3.54
CA LEU A 288 -15.98 -1.67 -2.72
C LEU A 288 -15.86 -0.25 -3.30
N GLY A 289 -16.45 0.02 -4.47
CA GLY A 289 -16.34 1.31 -5.15
C GLY A 289 -14.90 1.62 -5.61
N VAL A 290 -14.11 0.59 -5.92
CA VAL A 290 -12.72 0.75 -6.35
C VAL A 290 -12.66 0.92 -7.86
N GLU A 291 -12.09 2.03 -8.30
CA GLU A 291 -11.93 2.37 -9.71
C GLU A 291 -10.45 2.52 -10.10
N GLU A 292 -10.13 2.29 -11.35
CA GLU A 292 -8.79 2.54 -11.85
C GLU A 292 -8.55 4.04 -12.03
N VAL A 293 -7.51 4.55 -11.39
CA VAL A 293 -7.08 5.94 -11.50
C VAL A 293 -6.00 6.03 -12.57
N PRO A 294 -6.19 6.85 -13.64
CA PRO A 294 -5.17 7.07 -14.65
C PRO A 294 -3.87 7.62 -14.04
N TYR A 295 -2.72 7.25 -14.62
CA TYR A 295 -1.41 7.68 -14.11
C TYR A 295 -1.32 9.20 -13.90
N GLY A 296 -1.86 10.00 -14.84
CA GLY A 296 -1.86 11.46 -14.75
C GLY A 296 -2.66 12.04 -13.59
N GLU A 297 -3.57 11.26 -13.02
CA GLU A 297 -4.48 11.67 -11.94
C GLU A 297 -4.14 11.06 -10.58
N LEU A 298 -3.10 10.21 -10.53
CA LEU A 298 -2.64 9.61 -9.28
C LEU A 298 -2.16 10.68 -8.28
N LEU A 299 -2.74 10.63 -7.09
CA LEU A 299 -2.39 11.45 -5.94
C LEU A 299 -2.11 10.53 -4.77
N LEU A 300 -0.85 10.35 -4.40
CA LEU A 300 -0.45 9.41 -3.36
C LEU A 300 -0.24 10.14 -2.01
N GLY A 301 -1.18 10.99 -1.67
CA GLY A 301 -1.23 11.79 -0.45
C GLY A 301 -2.67 12.01 0.01
N VAL A 302 -2.86 12.71 1.14
CA VAL A 302 -4.19 13.02 1.70
C VAL A 302 -5.05 13.86 0.73
N GLU A 303 -4.42 14.56 -0.17
CA GLU A 303 -5.04 15.39 -1.21
C GLU A 303 -5.98 14.55 -2.11
N ALA A 304 -5.68 13.24 -2.30
CA ALA A 304 -6.55 12.34 -3.03
C ALA A 304 -7.90 12.14 -2.32
N VAL A 305 -7.86 11.91 -1.02
CA VAL A 305 -9.07 11.72 -0.20
C VAL A 305 -9.85 13.02 -0.13
N ASN A 306 -9.17 14.15 0.09
CA ASN A 306 -9.82 15.47 0.15
C ASN A 306 -10.49 15.83 -1.18
N ARG A 307 -9.86 15.54 -2.33
CA ARG A 307 -10.47 15.74 -3.64
C ARG A 307 -11.75 14.92 -3.80
N ALA A 308 -11.71 13.63 -3.50
CA ALA A 308 -12.87 12.75 -3.57
C ALA A 308 -13.99 13.18 -2.60
N ARG A 309 -13.64 13.74 -1.44
CA ARG A 309 -14.62 14.32 -0.49
C ARG A 309 -15.29 15.56 -1.07
N LEU A 310 -14.52 16.49 -1.60
CA LEU A 310 -15.04 17.72 -2.23
C LEU A 310 -15.95 17.41 -3.43
N GLU A 311 -15.60 16.44 -4.27
CA GLU A 311 -16.39 16.01 -5.43
C GLU A 311 -17.78 15.48 -5.03
N ARG A 312 -17.92 14.89 -3.83
CA ARG A 312 -19.20 14.43 -3.27
C ARG A 312 -19.85 15.43 -2.29
N GLY A 313 -19.30 16.64 -2.16
CA GLY A 313 -19.85 17.71 -1.29
C GLY A 313 -19.55 17.51 0.21
N ALA A 314 -18.59 16.70 0.57
CA ALA A 314 -18.14 16.51 1.96
C ALA A 314 -16.94 17.41 2.29
N ASP A 315 -16.80 17.77 3.57
CA ASP A 315 -15.67 18.58 4.04
C ASP A 315 -14.35 17.82 3.92
N PRO A 316 -13.23 18.49 3.58
CA PRO A 316 -11.91 17.88 3.59
C PRO A 316 -11.52 17.42 5.00
N LEU A 317 -10.65 16.42 5.08
CA LEU A 317 -10.15 15.89 6.36
C LEU A 317 -9.19 16.83 7.09
N ILE A 318 -8.49 17.64 6.32
CA ILE A 318 -7.51 18.66 6.79
C ILE A 318 -7.40 19.78 5.76
#